data_06006110c6082be705676b56dcad7d05
#
_entry.id   06006110c6082be705676b56dcad7d05
#
_cell.length_a   1.000
_cell.length_b   1.000
_cell.length_c   1.000
_cell.angle_alpha   90.00
_cell.angle_beta   90.00
_cell.angle_gamma   90.00
#
_symmetry.space_group_name_H-M   'P 1'
#
loop_
_entity.id
_entity.type
_entity.pdbx_description
1 polymer ?
#
loop_
_entity_poly.entity_id
_entity_poly.type
_entity_poly.pdbx_seq_one_letter_code
_entity_poly.pdbx_strand_id
1 'polypeptide(L)'
;MPISFKVMMPRAAEAGKIKIGQVVARKGSGKLPEKLESKEGPYFVITKTIRGTDPEKNFMRDVTLMKALEQHADLDSDGVKRLRQIPIMLDSDTIEQIAPTRLALYKGTNLFCAGTGDGKDAATRWEGDGTTQISRKVDCPCDFLRARGDMKCKPNLILWCTIVAGGETRLGVRHAFRTTGWNSIKSILADLETIQEQVGTL
;
A
#
# COMPACT_ATOMS: atom_id res chain seq x y z
N MET A 1 -12.73 31.52 3.78
CA MET A 1 -13.01 30.22 4.41
C MET A 1 -11.80 29.85 5.27
N PRO A 2 -11.95 29.51 6.54
CA PRO A 2 -10.81 29.08 7.34
C PRO A 2 -10.29 27.74 6.78
N ILE A 3 -9.03 27.71 6.40
CA ILE A 3 -8.34 26.49 5.97
C ILE A 3 -8.23 25.60 7.22
N SER A 4 -8.89 24.45 7.18
CA SER A 4 -8.80 23.48 8.27
C SER A 4 -7.37 22.98 8.39
N PHE A 5 -6.71 23.25 9.51
CA PHE A 5 -5.34 22.78 9.81
C PHE A 5 -5.17 21.27 9.77
N LYS A 6 -6.26 20.49 9.86
CA LYS A 6 -6.24 19.02 9.68
C LYS A 6 -5.69 18.57 8.31
N VAL A 7 -5.75 19.42 7.29
CA VAL A 7 -5.23 19.13 5.95
C VAL A 7 -3.71 19.35 5.87
N MET A 8 -3.13 20.08 6.81
CA MET A 8 -1.72 20.51 6.80
C MET A 8 -0.82 19.73 7.77
N MET A 9 -1.31 18.70 8.45
CA MET A 9 -0.41 17.84 9.21
C MET A 9 0.59 17.18 8.26
N PRO A 10 1.90 17.40 8.45
CA PRO A 10 2.92 16.76 7.63
C PRO A 10 2.75 15.25 7.79
N ARG A 11 2.32 14.58 6.72
CA ARG A 11 2.32 13.12 6.69
C ARG A 11 3.77 12.69 6.81
N ALA A 12 4.06 11.80 7.75
CA ALA A 12 5.36 11.17 7.81
C ALA A 12 5.71 10.63 6.41
N ALA A 13 6.93 10.93 5.96
CA ALA A 13 7.34 10.56 4.62
C ALA A 13 7.30 9.03 4.48
N GLU A 14 6.70 8.53 3.40
CA GLU A 14 6.79 7.12 3.03
C GLU A 14 8.27 6.78 2.76
N ALA A 15 8.88 5.98 3.61
CA ALA A 15 10.26 5.54 3.46
C ALA A 15 10.38 4.40 2.44
N GLY A 16 9.36 3.58 2.36
CA GLY A 16 9.33 2.44 1.45
C GLY A 16 8.00 1.71 1.44
N LYS A 17 7.98 0.62 0.70
CA LYS A 17 6.80 -0.25 0.59
C LYS A 17 7.15 -1.68 0.99
N ILE A 18 6.21 -2.31 1.67
CA ILE A 18 6.20 -3.74 1.88
C ILE A 18 5.38 -4.36 0.75
N LYS A 19 5.96 -5.28 0.02
CA LYS A 19 5.32 -6.00 -1.09
C LYS A 19 5.31 -7.50 -0.80
N ILE A 20 4.30 -8.20 -1.29
CA ILE A 20 4.25 -9.66 -1.27
C ILE A 20 4.76 -10.17 -2.61
N GLY A 21 5.79 -11.01 -2.55
CA GLY A 21 6.45 -11.60 -3.70
C GLY A 21 7.27 -10.61 -4.52
N GLN A 22 8.02 -11.12 -5.47
CA GLN A 22 8.82 -10.36 -6.41
C GLN A 22 8.17 -10.37 -7.78
N VAL A 23 8.15 -9.24 -8.44
CA VAL A 23 7.81 -9.18 -9.85
C VAL A 23 9.05 -9.60 -10.64
N VAL A 24 8.96 -10.69 -11.35
CA VAL A 24 10.03 -11.17 -12.22
C VAL A 24 9.70 -10.76 -13.65
N ALA A 25 10.65 -10.09 -14.31
CA ALA A 25 10.55 -9.82 -15.74
C ALA A 25 10.69 -11.15 -16.49
N ARG A 26 9.65 -11.62 -17.16
CA ARG A 26 9.78 -12.71 -18.13
C ARG A 26 10.29 -12.13 -19.44
N LYS A 27 11.38 -12.71 -19.95
CA LYS A 27 11.84 -12.42 -21.32
C LYS A 27 10.71 -12.75 -22.29
N GLY A 28 10.19 -11.73 -22.95
CA GLY A 28 9.21 -11.92 -24.02
C GLY A 28 9.83 -12.75 -25.16
N SER A 29 9.10 -13.71 -25.65
CA SER A 29 9.45 -14.38 -26.88
C SER A 29 9.10 -13.45 -28.07
N GLY A 30 10.08 -12.77 -28.64
CA GLY A 30 9.89 -11.96 -29.84
C GLY A 30 9.47 -10.51 -29.57
N LYS A 31 8.86 -9.86 -30.51
CA LYS A 31 8.59 -8.41 -30.60
C LYS A 31 7.67 -7.76 -29.56
N LEU A 32 7.30 -8.44 -28.50
CA LEU A 32 6.47 -7.87 -27.43
C LEU A 32 7.36 -7.37 -26.27
N PRO A 33 7.02 -6.22 -25.66
CA PRO A 33 7.74 -5.70 -24.51
C PRO A 33 7.70 -6.70 -23.37
N GLU A 34 8.75 -6.72 -22.55
CA GLU A 34 8.84 -7.55 -21.35
C GLU A 34 7.60 -7.35 -20.49
N LYS A 35 6.81 -8.39 -20.36
CA LYS A 35 5.65 -8.38 -19.48
C LYS A 35 6.12 -8.67 -18.07
N LEU A 36 5.93 -7.74 -17.16
CA LEU A 36 6.16 -7.95 -15.74
C LEU A 36 5.13 -8.97 -15.24
N GLU A 37 5.52 -10.22 -15.08
CA GLU A 37 4.62 -11.27 -14.61
C GLU A 37 5.04 -11.85 -13.28
N SER A 38 4.00 -12.09 -12.52
CA SER A 38 3.81 -12.92 -11.33
C SER A 38 4.67 -12.66 -10.11
N LYS A 39 3.94 -12.61 -9.01
CA LYS A 39 4.47 -12.70 -7.65
C LYS A 39 5.03 -14.10 -7.41
N GLU A 40 6.32 -14.22 -7.19
CA GLU A 40 6.92 -15.48 -6.75
C GLU A 40 6.68 -15.64 -5.24
N GLY A 41 5.80 -16.57 -4.89
CA GLY A 41 5.63 -17.09 -3.54
C GLY A 41 5.15 -16.12 -2.44
N PRO A 42 4.79 -16.64 -1.29
CA PRO A 42 4.29 -15.85 -0.15
C PRO A 42 5.44 -15.34 0.72
N TYR A 43 6.25 -14.44 0.22
CA TYR A 43 7.32 -13.79 0.99
C TYR A 43 7.29 -12.28 0.80
N PHE A 44 7.87 -11.57 1.74
CA PHE A 44 7.91 -10.12 1.72
C PHE A 44 9.18 -9.58 1.04
N VAL A 45 9.00 -8.49 0.32
CA VAL A 45 10.08 -7.68 -0.24
C VAL A 45 9.88 -6.24 0.24
N ILE A 46 10.90 -5.67 0.84
CA ILE A 46 10.89 -4.29 1.28
C ILE A 46 11.63 -3.45 0.25
N THR A 47 11.00 -2.36 -0.16
CA THR A 47 11.58 -1.39 -1.08
C THR A 47 11.69 -0.05 -0.39
N LYS A 48 12.72 0.72 -0.72
CA LYS A 48 12.83 2.11 -0.29
C LYS A 48 12.31 3.05 -1.36
N THR A 49 11.70 4.12 -0.91
CA THR A 49 11.29 5.23 -1.79
C THR A 49 12.51 6.13 -1.99
N ILE A 50 13.06 6.15 -3.19
CA ILE A 50 14.11 7.08 -3.56
C ILE A 50 13.40 8.28 -4.19
N ARG A 51 13.51 9.45 -3.56
CA ARG A 51 13.05 10.70 -4.16
C ARG A 51 14.05 11.10 -5.24
N GLY A 52 13.68 10.89 -6.49
CA GLY A 52 14.51 11.22 -7.64
C GLY A 52 13.67 11.35 -8.90
N THR A 53 14.29 11.86 -9.95
CA THR A 53 13.64 12.09 -11.26
C THR A 53 13.47 10.82 -12.08
N ASP A 54 14.04 9.69 -11.66
CA ASP A 54 13.97 8.43 -12.37
C ASP A 54 12.88 7.53 -11.76
N PRO A 55 11.72 7.36 -12.44
CA PRO A 55 10.62 6.54 -11.94
C PRO A 55 10.99 5.07 -11.73
N GLU A 56 11.96 4.53 -12.48
CA GLU A 56 12.38 3.13 -12.38
C GLU A 56 13.16 2.87 -11.09
N LYS A 57 13.83 3.88 -10.55
CA LYS A 57 14.58 3.78 -9.29
C LYS A 57 13.75 4.02 -8.04
N ASN A 58 12.52 4.49 -8.18
CA ASN A 58 11.66 4.87 -7.05
C ASN A 58 11.28 3.71 -6.11
N PHE A 59 11.54 2.45 -6.48
CA PHE A 59 11.16 1.28 -5.71
C PHE A 59 12.27 0.22 -5.68
N MET A 60 13.49 0.66 -5.49
CA MET A 60 14.61 -0.27 -5.33
C MET A 60 14.46 -1.06 -4.02
N ARG A 61 14.83 -2.35 -4.08
CA ARG A 61 14.88 -3.21 -2.90
C ARG A 61 15.77 -2.58 -1.84
N ASP A 62 15.29 -2.52 -0.60
CA ASP A 62 16.10 -2.08 0.54
C ASP A 62 16.96 -3.24 1.06
N VAL A 63 18.12 -3.42 0.42
CA VAL A 63 19.05 -4.52 0.75
C VAL A 63 19.52 -4.44 2.20
N THR A 64 19.75 -3.24 2.71
CA THR A 64 20.21 -3.04 4.08
C THR A 64 19.17 -3.49 5.09
N LEU A 65 17.93 -3.06 4.91
CA LEU A 65 16.83 -3.44 5.80
C LEU A 65 16.49 -4.92 5.66
N MET A 66 16.50 -5.46 4.44
CA MET A 66 16.28 -6.89 4.20
C MET A 66 17.33 -7.75 4.88
N LYS A 67 18.61 -7.32 4.87
CA LYS A 67 19.70 -8.00 5.59
C LYS A 67 19.50 -7.95 7.10
N ALA A 68 19.09 -6.81 7.65
CA ALA A 68 18.82 -6.67 9.08
C ALA A 68 17.65 -7.55 9.57
N LEU A 69 16.74 -7.89 8.67
CA LEU A 69 15.59 -8.77 8.93
C LEU A 69 15.88 -10.25 8.62
N GLU A 70 17.09 -10.60 8.21
CA GLU A 70 17.43 -11.97 7.78
C GLU A 70 17.21 -13.02 8.88
N GLN A 71 17.28 -12.63 10.14
CA GLN A 71 16.95 -13.49 11.30
C GLN A 71 15.48 -13.94 11.34
N HIS A 72 14.59 -13.21 10.65
CA HIS A 72 13.15 -13.52 10.52
C HIS A 72 12.83 -14.22 9.19
N ALA A 73 13.84 -14.62 8.44
CA ALA A 73 13.69 -15.30 7.16
C ALA A 73 13.73 -16.83 7.35
N ASP A 74 12.79 -17.52 6.73
CA ASP A 74 12.76 -18.97 6.68
C ASP A 74 13.48 -19.49 5.45
N LEU A 75 14.04 -20.70 5.54
CA LEU A 75 14.55 -21.42 4.38
C LEU A 75 13.36 -21.98 3.60
N ASP A 76 13.30 -21.65 2.33
CA ASP A 76 12.35 -22.26 1.40
C ASP A 76 12.80 -23.64 0.95
N SER A 77 11.92 -24.39 0.28
CA SER A 77 12.21 -25.69 -0.32
C SER A 77 13.47 -25.68 -1.23
N ASP A 78 13.78 -24.55 -1.80
CA ASP A 78 14.92 -24.33 -2.70
C ASP A 78 16.21 -23.97 -1.94
N GLY A 79 16.20 -23.98 -0.60
CA GLY A 79 17.32 -23.57 0.24
C GLY A 79 17.58 -22.06 0.24
N VAL A 80 16.65 -21.27 -0.27
CA VAL A 80 16.74 -19.80 -0.32
C VAL A 80 16.06 -19.20 0.90
N LYS A 81 16.73 -18.29 1.60
CA LYS A 81 16.14 -17.52 2.70
C LYS A 81 15.10 -16.54 2.19
N ARG A 82 13.87 -16.66 2.68
CA ARG A 82 12.75 -15.78 2.31
C ARG A 82 12.08 -15.20 3.53
N LEU A 83 11.82 -13.91 3.51
CA LEU A 83 11.20 -13.17 4.60
C LEU A 83 9.69 -13.41 4.61
N ARG A 84 9.21 -14.24 5.53
CA ARG A 84 7.78 -14.57 5.66
C ARG A 84 7.09 -13.80 6.77
N GLN A 85 7.87 -13.25 7.71
CA GLN A 85 7.39 -12.44 8.81
C GLN A 85 8.21 -11.16 8.89
N ILE A 86 7.55 -10.07 9.24
CA ILE A 86 8.18 -8.76 9.44
C ILE A 86 7.70 -8.22 10.78
N PRO A 87 8.59 -8.01 11.76
CA PRO A 87 8.21 -7.31 12.97
C PRO A 87 7.92 -5.85 12.64
N ILE A 88 6.72 -5.42 13.01
CA ILE A 88 6.26 -4.05 12.77
C ILE A 88 5.79 -3.42 14.07
N MET A 89 5.87 -2.11 14.14
CA MET A 89 5.26 -1.27 15.14
C MET A 89 4.19 -0.40 14.46
N LEU A 90 3.04 -0.34 15.08
CA LEU A 90 1.96 0.58 14.70
C LEU A 90 2.16 1.89 15.48
N ASP A 91 2.04 3.01 14.81
CA ASP A 91 2.39 4.32 15.35
C ASP A 91 1.17 5.19 15.66
N SER A 92 0.01 4.58 15.78
CA SER A 92 -1.25 5.20 16.21
C SER A 92 -2.16 4.15 16.84
N ASP A 93 -3.02 4.58 17.75
CA ASP A 93 -4.02 3.75 18.41
C ASP A 93 -5.35 3.70 17.63
N THR A 94 -5.41 4.37 16.49
CA THR A 94 -6.63 4.49 15.70
C THR A 94 -6.48 3.70 14.39
N ILE A 95 -7.30 2.68 14.22
CA ILE A 95 -7.28 1.81 13.02
C ILE A 95 -7.40 2.64 11.75
N GLU A 96 -8.26 3.66 11.71
CA GLU A 96 -8.46 4.52 10.55
C GLU A 96 -7.21 5.33 10.17
N GLN A 97 -6.31 5.58 11.12
CA GLN A 97 -5.05 6.29 10.87
C GLN A 97 -3.97 5.36 10.36
N ILE A 98 -3.87 4.15 10.90
CA ILE A 98 -2.84 3.16 10.52
C ILE A 98 -3.25 2.31 9.32
N ALA A 99 -4.56 2.05 9.14
CA ALA A 99 -5.09 1.22 8.07
C ALA A 99 -6.26 1.89 7.31
N PRO A 100 -6.08 3.12 6.79
CA PRO A 100 -7.14 3.80 6.07
C PRO A 100 -7.62 2.96 4.87
N THR A 101 -8.93 2.79 4.79
CA THR A 101 -9.61 2.07 3.73
C THR A 101 -10.43 3.01 2.85
N ARG A 102 -10.52 2.70 1.57
CA ARG A 102 -11.38 3.43 0.64
C ARG A 102 -11.71 2.59 -0.59
N LEU A 103 -12.78 2.95 -1.27
CA LEU A 103 -12.96 2.55 -2.66
C LEU A 103 -12.16 3.51 -3.55
N ALA A 104 -11.42 2.97 -4.49
CA ALA A 104 -10.59 3.77 -5.39
C ALA A 104 -10.62 3.23 -6.82
N LEU A 105 -10.63 4.15 -7.77
CA LEU A 105 -10.46 3.88 -9.19
C LEU A 105 -9.24 4.64 -9.68
N TYR A 106 -8.34 3.91 -10.31
CA TYR A 106 -7.14 4.46 -10.93
C TYR A 106 -7.23 4.35 -12.45
N LYS A 107 -6.76 5.39 -13.15
CA LYS A 107 -6.47 5.36 -14.59
C LYS A 107 -4.95 5.32 -14.73
N GLY A 108 -4.40 4.15 -15.07
CA GLY A 108 -2.96 3.92 -14.97
C GLY A 108 -2.47 4.12 -13.53
N THR A 109 -1.52 5.02 -13.32
CA THR A 109 -0.98 5.37 -11.99
C THR A 109 -1.76 6.48 -11.27
N ASN A 110 -2.65 7.18 -11.98
CA ASN A 110 -3.35 8.35 -11.46
C ASN A 110 -4.65 7.96 -10.76
N LEU A 111 -4.86 8.49 -9.57
CA LEU A 111 -6.11 8.34 -8.85
C LEU A 111 -7.20 9.13 -9.56
N PHE A 112 -8.22 8.44 -10.07
CA PHE A 112 -9.34 9.05 -10.78
C PHE A 112 -10.55 9.30 -9.87
N CYS A 113 -10.82 8.41 -8.93
CA CYS A 113 -11.94 8.55 -8.00
C CYS A 113 -11.60 7.87 -6.67
N ALA A 114 -12.02 8.46 -5.56
CA ALA A 114 -11.94 7.83 -4.24
C ALA A 114 -13.12 8.22 -3.35
N GLY A 115 -13.62 7.25 -2.58
CA GLY A 115 -14.72 7.44 -1.63
C GLY A 115 -14.77 6.33 -0.60
N THR A 116 -15.61 6.47 0.41
CA THR A 116 -15.80 5.49 1.48
C THR A 116 -16.57 4.26 1.01
N GLY A 117 -17.51 4.43 0.10
CA GLY A 117 -18.37 3.36 -0.40
C GLY A 117 -19.51 2.97 0.55
N ASP A 118 -19.71 3.73 1.62
CA ASP A 118 -20.74 3.50 2.64
C ASP A 118 -22.13 4.05 2.26
N GLY A 119 -22.22 4.75 1.14
CA GLY A 119 -23.45 5.39 0.67
C GLY A 119 -23.81 6.68 1.39
N LYS A 120 -23.04 7.08 2.39
CA LYS A 120 -23.26 8.31 3.19
C LYS A 120 -22.46 9.48 2.65
N ASP A 121 -21.19 9.21 2.33
CA ASP A 121 -20.26 10.22 1.87
C ASP A 121 -20.07 10.17 0.35
N ALA A 122 -20.10 11.33 -0.28
CA ALA A 122 -19.83 11.47 -1.69
C ALA A 122 -18.32 11.22 -1.96
N ALA A 123 -18.03 10.44 -3.00
CA ALA A 123 -16.67 10.26 -3.49
C ALA A 123 -16.16 11.54 -4.15
N THR A 124 -14.84 11.73 -4.14
CA THR A 124 -14.18 12.75 -4.93
C THR A 124 -13.66 12.12 -6.22
N ARG A 125 -14.06 12.70 -7.35
CA ARG A 125 -13.59 12.32 -8.69
C ARG A 125 -12.72 13.44 -9.24
N TRP A 126 -11.59 13.08 -9.82
CA TRP A 126 -10.65 13.99 -10.45
C TRP A 126 -10.70 13.80 -11.96
N GLU A 127 -11.01 14.85 -12.69
CA GLU A 127 -11.09 14.88 -14.15
C GLU A 127 -10.11 15.94 -14.66
N GLY A 128 -9.41 15.66 -15.74
CA GLY A 128 -8.44 16.56 -16.36
C GLY A 128 -7.40 15.83 -17.19
N ASP A 129 -6.64 16.60 -17.95
CA ASP A 129 -5.62 16.15 -18.90
C ASP A 129 -4.20 16.11 -18.30
N GLY A 130 -4.06 16.33 -16.98
CA GLY A 130 -2.78 16.40 -16.30
C GLY A 130 -2.25 17.80 -16.06
N THR A 131 -2.70 18.79 -16.81
CA THR A 131 -2.37 20.22 -16.62
C THR A 131 -3.41 20.95 -15.79
N THR A 132 -4.68 20.58 -15.93
CA THR A 132 -5.77 21.14 -15.14
C THR A 132 -6.57 20.00 -14.53
N GLN A 133 -6.49 19.84 -13.23
CA GLN A 133 -7.24 18.83 -12.50
C GLN A 133 -8.43 19.45 -11.78
N ILE A 134 -9.64 19.07 -12.18
CA ILE A 134 -10.89 19.50 -11.56
C ILE A 134 -11.41 18.36 -10.70
N SER A 135 -11.76 18.64 -9.44
CA SER A 135 -12.39 17.67 -8.56
C SER A 135 -13.88 17.97 -8.42
N ARG A 136 -14.70 16.92 -8.48
CA ARG A 136 -16.14 17.01 -8.19
C ARG A 136 -16.59 15.91 -7.24
N LYS A 137 -17.66 16.16 -6.50
CA LYS A 137 -18.33 15.16 -5.69
C LYS A 137 -19.27 14.33 -6.55
N VAL A 138 -19.25 13.01 -6.31
CA VAL A 138 -20.10 12.03 -7.01
C VAL A 138 -20.60 11.01 -6.01
N ASP A 139 -21.73 10.39 -6.30
CA ASP A 139 -22.29 9.35 -5.44
C ASP A 139 -21.35 8.14 -5.34
N CYS A 140 -21.27 7.57 -4.14
CA CYS A 140 -20.48 6.38 -3.85
C CYS A 140 -21.25 5.46 -2.90
N PRO A 141 -21.45 4.18 -3.25
CA PRO A 141 -20.93 3.48 -4.44
C PRO A 141 -21.66 3.85 -5.74
N CYS A 142 -20.98 3.71 -6.85
CA CYS A 142 -21.51 3.98 -8.18
C CYS A 142 -21.24 2.78 -9.12
N ASP A 143 -21.70 2.86 -10.37
CA ASP A 143 -21.60 1.77 -11.35
C ASP A 143 -20.18 1.27 -11.60
N PHE A 144 -19.15 2.09 -11.36
CA PHE A 144 -17.76 1.65 -11.46
C PHE A 144 -17.38 0.54 -10.47
N LEU A 145 -18.13 0.35 -9.39
CA LEU A 145 -17.91 -0.78 -8.49
C LEU A 145 -18.22 -2.12 -9.18
N ARG A 146 -19.21 -2.13 -10.07
CA ARG A 146 -19.64 -3.30 -10.85
C ARG A 146 -18.98 -3.38 -12.22
N ALA A 147 -18.25 -2.36 -12.65
CA ALA A 147 -17.59 -2.33 -13.93
C ALA A 147 -16.54 -3.45 -14.07
N ARG A 148 -16.19 -3.78 -15.30
CA ARG A 148 -15.14 -4.76 -15.64
C ARG A 148 -13.91 -4.04 -16.21
N GLY A 149 -12.77 -4.70 -16.17
CA GLY A 149 -11.51 -4.16 -16.73
C GLY A 149 -10.91 -3.03 -15.91
N ASP A 150 -10.20 -2.14 -16.60
CA ASP A 150 -9.39 -1.07 -15.98
C ASP A 150 -10.23 0.04 -15.33
N MET A 151 -11.52 0.13 -15.70
CA MET A 151 -12.44 1.10 -15.11
C MET A 151 -13.18 0.57 -13.87
N LYS A 152 -12.69 -0.50 -13.27
CA LYS A 152 -13.29 -1.07 -12.06
C LYS A 152 -12.81 -0.33 -10.82
N CYS A 153 -13.74 0.15 -10.02
CA CYS A 153 -13.48 0.62 -8.67
C CYS A 153 -13.13 -0.57 -7.76
N LYS A 154 -12.05 -0.46 -7.00
CA LYS A 154 -11.55 -1.51 -6.11
C LYS A 154 -11.42 -0.99 -4.69
N PRO A 155 -11.63 -1.85 -3.69
CA PRO A 155 -11.25 -1.51 -2.33
C PRO A 155 -9.74 -1.32 -2.28
N ASN A 156 -9.29 -0.44 -1.41
CA ASN A 156 -7.89 -0.15 -1.22
C ASN A 156 -7.65 0.09 0.26
N LEU A 157 -6.76 -0.68 0.86
CA LEU A 157 -6.24 -0.49 2.20
C LEU A 157 -4.76 -0.17 2.12
N ILE A 158 -4.33 0.79 2.92
CA ILE A 158 -2.92 1.11 3.12
C ILE A 158 -2.62 0.93 4.60
N LEU A 159 -1.92 -0.15 4.95
CA LEU A 159 -1.40 -0.32 6.31
C LEU A 159 -0.09 0.45 6.44
N TRP A 160 -0.07 1.42 7.34
CA TRP A 160 1.11 2.18 7.71
C TRP A 160 1.76 1.58 8.95
N CYS A 161 3.05 1.31 8.87
CA CYS A 161 3.80 0.75 9.99
C CYS A 161 5.27 1.15 9.93
N THR A 162 5.92 1.06 11.06
CA THR A 162 7.39 1.15 11.18
C THR A 162 7.96 -0.26 11.30
N ILE A 163 8.95 -0.60 10.48
CA ILE A 163 9.61 -1.91 10.54
C ILE A 163 10.64 -1.88 11.66
N VAL A 164 10.59 -2.88 12.54
CA VAL A 164 11.55 -3.07 13.63
C VAL A 164 12.63 -4.04 13.18
N ALA A 165 13.88 -3.57 13.09
CA ALA A 165 15.01 -4.37 12.64
C ALA A 165 16.17 -4.25 13.62
N GLY A 166 16.71 -5.39 14.10
CA GLY A 166 17.87 -5.41 15.00
C GLY A 166 17.63 -4.78 16.37
N GLY A 167 16.38 -4.70 16.83
CA GLY A 167 16.02 -4.06 18.11
C GLY A 167 15.99 -2.53 18.06
N GLU A 168 16.34 -1.94 16.95
CA GLU A 168 16.25 -0.49 16.75
C GLU A 168 14.99 -0.10 16.00
N THR A 169 14.22 0.79 16.58
CA THR A 169 13.06 1.40 15.95
C THR A 169 13.46 2.77 15.39
N ARG A 170 13.44 2.92 14.09
CA ARG A 170 13.65 4.23 13.47
C ARG A 170 12.34 5.00 13.50
N LEU A 171 12.11 5.75 14.55
CA LEU A 171 10.93 6.60 14.71
C LEU A 171 10.81 7.58 13.53
N GLY A 172 9.59 7.76 13.04
CA GLY A 172 9.29 8.69 11.94
C GLY A 172 9.50 8.13 10.54
N VAL A 173 9.88 6.86 10.41
CA VAL A 173 10.11 6.19 9.12
C VAL A 173 8.99 5.18 8.88
N ARG A 174 7.99 5.55 8.08
CA ARG A 174 6.84 4.71 7.78
C ARG A 174 7.00 3.92 6.50
N HIS A 175 6.58 2.67 6.56
CA HIS A 175 6.43 1.80 5.39
C HIS A 175 4.95 1.59 5.09
N ALA A 176 4.62 1.49 3.80
CA ALA A 176 3.26 1.24 3.35
C ALA A 176 3.11 -0.18 2.83
N PHE A 177 2.22 -0.96 3.42
CA PHE A 177 1.68 -2.17 2.81
C PHE A 177 0.34 -1.85 2.17
N ARG A 178 0.16 -2.20 0.88
CA ARG A 178 -1.06 -1.90 0.13
C ARG A 178 -1.70 -3.17 -0.39
N THR A 179 -3.01 -3.28 -0.19
CA THR A 179 -3.80 -4.37 -0.76
C THR A 179 -5.12 -3.87 -1.32
N THR A 180 -5.60 -4.56 -2.37
CA THR A 180 -6.91 -4.33 -3.00
C THR A 180 -7.81 -5.57 -2.91
N GLY A 181 -7.34 -6.64 -2.26
CA GLY A 181 -8.10 -7.87 -2.07
C GLY A 181 -9.10 -7.73 -0.92
N TRP A 182 -10.39 -7.96 -1.16
CA TRP A 182 -11.42 -7.90 -0.12
C TRP A 182 -11.10 -8.78 1.09
N ASN A 183 -10.67 -10.02 0.85
CA ASN A 183 -10.36 -10.95 1.94
C ASN A 183 -9.16 -10.48 2.76
N SER A 184 -8.10 -10.00 2.10
CA SER A 184 -6.93 -9.46 2.79
C SER A 184 -7.27 -8.22 3.63
N ILE A 185 -8.14 -7.35 3.11
CA ILE A 185 -8.59 -6.16 3.84
C ILE A 185 -9.38 -6.57 5.08
N LYS A 186 -10.36 -7.48 4.93
CA LYS A 186 -11.15 -7.98 6.06
C LYS A 186 -10.28 -8.63 7.13
N SER A 187 -9.33 -9.49 6.72
CA SER A 187 -8.41 -10.14 7.66
C SER A 187 -7.59 -9.13 8.43
N ILE A 188 -6.95 -8.18 7.74
CA ILE A 188 -6.11 -7.15 8.40
C ILE A 188 -6.93 -6.33 9.40
N LEU A 189 -8.14 -5.89 9.03
CA LEU A 189 -8.97 -5.09 9.93
C LEU A 189 -9.41 -5.91 11.14
N ALA A 190 -9.84 -7.16 10.96
CA ALA A 190 -10.23 -8.04 12.07
C ALA A 190 -9.05 -8.33 13.01
N ASP A 191 -7.85 -8.53 12.47
CA ASP A 191 -6.65 -8.74 13.28
C ASP A 191 -6.31 -7.48 14.09
N LEU A 192 -6.42 -6.28 13.50
CA LEU A 192 -6.19 -5.01 14.20
C LEU A 192 -7.24 -4.76 15.29
N GLU A 193 -8.51 -5.02 15.02
CA GLU A 193 -9.59 -4.93 16.01
C GLU A 193 -9.34 -5.89 17.18
N THR A 194 -8.94 -7.14 16.91
CA THR A 194 -8.61 -8.14 17.93
C THR A 194 -7.43 -7.67 18.79
N ILE A 195 -6.37 -7.14 18.19
CA ILE A 195 -5.23 -6.60 18.94
C ILE A 195 -5.67 -5.43 19.82
N GLN A 196 -6.46 -4.51 19.29
CA GLN A 196 -6.97 -3.36 20.04
C GLN A 196 -7.82 -3.78 21.24
N GLU A 197 -8.67 -4.80 21.08
CA GLU A 197 -9.48 -5.35 22.16
C GLU A 197 -8.63 -6.02 23.25
N GLN A 198 -7.57 -6.73 22.87
CA GLN A 198 -6.71 -7.47 23.79
C GLN A 198 -5.74 -6.57 24.56
N VAL A 199 -5.21 -5.55 23.93
CA VAL A 199 -4.15 -4.70 24.47
C VAL A 199 -4.71 -3.37 24.99
N GLY A 200 -5.94 -3.02 24.60
CA GLY A 200 -6.60 -1.74 24.93
C GLY A 200 -6.11 -0.55 24.09
N THR A 201 -4.97 -0.70 23.42
CA THR A 201 -4.38 0.28 22.49
C THR A 201 -3.64 -0.47 21.39
N LEU A 202 -3.43 0.13 20.25
CA LEU A 202 -2.65 -0.46 19.14
C LEU A 202 -1.20 0.00 19.18
#